data_1881a6908bc8ce25630e0c4a5f6cca3c
#
_entry.id   1881a6908bc8ce25630e0c4a5f6cca3c
#
_cell.length_a   1.000
_cell.length_b   1.000
_cell.length_c   1.000
_cell.angle_alpha   90.00
_cell.angle_beta   90.00
_cell.angle_gamma   90.00
#
_symmetry.space_group_name_H-M   'P 1'
#
loop_
_entity.id
_entity.type
_entity.pdbx_description
1 polymer ?
#
loop_
_entity_poly.entity_id
_entity_poly.type
_entity_poly.pdbx_seq_one_letter_code
_entity_poly.pdbx_strand_id
1 'polypeptide(L)'
;MEAAPVETGVKRIDAFAFARLGKSAQGAIALVRLGRVVDGLPEQPLGEAGLVTWSVQGEEGKTGLLLGQPLLRLHVRANPVVMCQRCNVPFAYPVDSEVVLQLVKSEDDLDDDHSFADHGDDDDDEGDEGVGRDSVAHLPEKVVGSHHFDLLAQIEDELILSIPYVPKHDVCPGAQAKASEAPEEEPAVKRPSPFAVLEQLKHKD
;
A
#
# COMPACT_ATOMS: atom_id res chain seq x y z
N MET A 1 -1.25 34.29 3.49
CA MET A 1 -2.11 34.11 2.31
C MET A 1 -1.55 32.86 1.63
N GLU A 2 -2.08 31.72 2.02
CA GLU A 2 -1.73 30.44 1.45
C GLU A 2 -2.49 30.30 0.14
N ALA A 3 -1.78 30.08 -0.97
CA ALA A 3 -2.38 29.92 -2.28
C ALA A 3 -3.22 28.63 -2.26
N ALA A 4 -4.49 28.74 -2.57
CA ALA A 4 -5.34 27.57 -2.77
C ALA A 4 -4.68 26.61 -3.76
N PRO A 5 -4.65 25.28 -3.50
CA PRO A 5 -4.07 24.31 -4.39
C PRO A 5 -4.77 24.40 -5.76
N VAL A 6 -4.00 24.77 -6.77
CA VAL A 6 -4.48 24.78 -8.15
C VAL A 6 -4.82 23.35 -8.51
N GLU A 7 -6.10 23.07 -8.83
CA GLU A 7 -6.52 21.81 -9.46
C GLU A 7 -5.80 21.66 -10.80
N THR A 8 -4.57 21.21 -10.76
CA THR A 8 -3.83 20.87 -11.96
C THR A 8 -4.35 19.52 -12.41
N GLY A 9 -5.19 19.53 -13.44
CA GLY A 9 -5.66 18.30 -14.06
C GLY A 9 -4.46 17.41 -14.33
N VAL A 10 -4.44 16.22 -13.72
CA VAL A 10 -3.37 15.24 -13.89
C VAL A 10 -3.33 14.86 -15.36
N LYS A 11 -2.32 15.33 -16.04
CA LYS A 11 -2.16 15.08 -17.49
C LYS A 11 -1.40 13.77 -17.68
N ARG A 12 -1.71 13.11 -18.78
CA ARG A 12 -0.85 12.04 -19.28
C ARG A 12 0.54 12.61 -19.53
N ILE A 13 1.56 11.90 -19.07
CA ILE A 13 2.95 12.30 -19.21
C ILE A 13 3.71 11.27 -20.06
N ASP A 14 4.74 11.71 -20.76
CA ASP A 14 5.74 10.81 -21.30
C ASP A 14 6.65 10.39 -20.13
N ALA A 15 6.41 9.19 -19.56
CA ALA A 15 7.06 8.73 -18.35
C ALA A 15 8.59 8.64 -18.49
N PHE A 16 9.08 8.12 -19.64
CA PHE A 16 10.50 7.98 -19.87
C PHE A 16 11.20 9.33 -20.06
N ALA A 17 10.59 10.26 -20.81
CA ALA A 17 11.13 11.61 -20.95
C ALA A 17 11.08 12.38 -19.62
N PHE A 18 10.04 12.14 -18.80
CA PHE A 18 9.87 12.74 -17.50
C PHE A 18 10.99 12.28 -16.53
N ALA A 19 11.27 10.97 -16.46
CA ALA A 19 12.32 10.39 -15.65
C ALA A 19 13.70 10.88 -16.09
N ARG A 20 14.03 10.73 -17.38
CA ARG A 20 15.34 11.12 -17.95
C ARG A 20 15.68 12.60 -17.78
N LEU A 21 14.66 13.47 -17.85
CA LEU A 21 14.86 14.92 -17.71
C LEU A 21 14.78 15.40 -16.26
N GLY A 22 14.61 14.50 -15.29
CA GLY A 22 14.50 14.82 -13.88
C GLY A 22 13.35 15.80 -13.58
N LYS A 23 12.26 15.72 -14.35
CA LYS A 23 11.12 16.62 -14.18
C LYS A 23 10.37 16.33 -12.88
N SER A 24 9.70 17.36 -12.37
CA SER A 24 8.80 17.23 -11.23
C SER A 24 7.43 17.83 -11.54
N ALA A 25 6.40 17.28 -10.93
CA ALA A 25 5.05 17.81 -10.96
C ALA A 25 4.39 17.57 -9.61
N GLN A 26 3.44 18.43 -9.25
CA GLN A 26 2.66 18.29 -8.03
C GLN A 26 1.27 18.88 -8.22
N GLY A 27 0.34 18.49 -7.40
CA GLY A 27 -1.02 18.99 -7.49
C GLY A 27 -1.91 18.49 -6.38
N ALA A 28 -3.18 18.82 -6.51
CA ALA A 28 -4.23 18.32 -5.65
C ALA A 28 -5.45 17.94 -6.48
N ILE A 29 -6.17 16.92 -6.05
CA ILE A 29 -7.41 16.45 -6.66
C ILE A 29 -8.42 16.10 -5.58
N ALA A 30 -9.69 16.39 -5.81
CA ALA A 30 -10.72 15.98 -4.86
C ALA A 30 -10.88 14.46 -4.84
N LEU A 31 -10.86 13.86 -3.65
CA LEU A 31 -10.94 12.41 -3.44
C LEU A 31 -12.18 11.81 -4.11
N VAL A 32 -13.32 12.53 -4.07
CA VAL A 32 -14.58 12.12 -4.73
C VAL A 32 -14.47 11.95 -6.25
N ARG A 33 -13.42 12.47 -6.88
CA ARG A 33 -13.14 12.31 -8.32
C ARG A 33 -12.33 11.05 -8.65
N LEU A 34 -11.77 10.40 -7.63
CA LEU A 34 -11.01 9.17 -7.73
C LEU A 34 -11.97 7.99 -7.55
N GLY A 35 -12.70 7.65 -8.62
CA GLY A 35 -13.81 6.70 -8.57
C GLY A 35 -13.42 5.33 -8.05
N ARG A 36 -12.24 4.83 -8.42
CA ARG A 36 -11.74 3.52 -7.98
C ARG A 36 -11.41 3.50 -6.48
N VAL A 37 -10.93 4.62 -5.94
CA VAL A 37 -10.59 4.75 -4.51
C VAL A 37 -11.84 4.78 -3.65
N VAL A 38 -12.86 5.55 -4.05
CA VAL A 38 -14.06 5.78 -3.23
C VAL A 38 -15.11 4.69 -3.36
N ASP A 39 -14.93 3.76 -4.32
CA ASP A 39 -15.85 2.65 -4.50
C ASP A 39 -15.92 1.78 -3.23
N GLY A 40 -17.13 1.61 -2.70
CA GLY A 40 -17.37 0.88 -1.46
C GLY A 40 -16.96 1.60 -0.16
N LEU A 41 -16.42 2.82 -0.22
CA LEU A 41 -16.14 3.63 0.95
C LEU A 41 -17.36 4.46 1.39
N PRO A 42 -17.41 4.92 2.66
CA PRO A 42 -18.39 5.89 3.12
C PRO A 42 -18.35 7.20 2.32
N GLU A 43 -19.34 8.08 2.54
CA GLU A 43 -19.34 9.41 1.94
C GLU A 43 -18.08 10.19 2.33
N GLN A 44 -17.39 10.72 1.32
CA GLN A 44 -16.13 11.43 1.48
C GLN A 44 -16.34 12.92 1.70
N PRO A 45 -15.52 13.58 2.54
CA PRO A 45 -15.62 15.01 2.79
C PRO A 45 -15.34 15.80 1.51
N LEU A 46 -15.98 16.97 1.40
CA LEU A 46 -15.71 17.93 0.33
C LEU A 46 -14.76 19.03 0.81
N GLY A 47 -14.23 19.78 -0.13
CA GLY A 47 -13.29 20.88 0.14
C GLY A 47 -11.92 20.37 0.58
N GLU A 48 -11.23 21.11 1.43
CA GLU A 48 -9.86 20.88 1.83
C GLU A 48 -9.67 19.51 2.52
N ALA A 49 -10.60 19.10 3.36
CA ALA A 49 -10.54 17.81 4.06
C ALA A 49 -10.65 16.59 3.12
N GLY A 50 -11.19 16.79 1.92
CA GLY A 50 -11.34 15.76 0.89
C GLY A 50 -10.33 15.89 -0.24
N LEU A 51 -9.24 16.62 -0.06
CA LEU A 51 -8.18 16.71 -1.07
C LEU A 51 -7.16 15.60 -0.91
N VAL A 52 -6.77 15.06 -2.05
CA VAL A 52 -5.57 14.25 -2.24
C VAL A 52 -4.48 15.17 -2.77
N THR A 53 -3.39 15.32 -2.05
CA THR A 53 -2.20 16.02 -2.54
C THR A 53 -1.18 15.00 -3.02
N TRP A 54 -0.55 15.31 -4.14
CA TRP A 54 0.43 14.42 -4.75
C TRP A 54 1.61 15.20 -5.31
N SER A 55 2.76 14.56 -5.33
CA SER A 55 3.93 15.02 -6.06
C SER A 55 4.61 13.83 -6.74
N VAL A 56 5.16 14.07 -7.92
CA VAL A 56 5.95 13.09 -8.66
C VAL A 56 7.25 13.71 -9.10
N GLN A 57 8.35 12.95 -8.98
CA GLN A 57 9.68 13.34 -9.46
C GLN A 57 10.25 12.23 -10.32
N GLY A 58 10.70 12.59 -11.53
CA GLY A 58 11.48 11.71 -12.38
C GLY A 58 12.93 11.67 -11.94
N GLU A 59 13.54 10.50 -11.95
CA GLU A 59 14.96 10.32 -11.64
C GLU A 59 15.55 9.13 -12.40
N GLU A 60 16.87 9.05 -12.47
CA GLU A 60 17.59 7.86 -12.94
C GLU A 60 18.23 7.18 -11.72
N GLY A 61 18.14 5.86 -11.69
CA GLY A 61 18.78 5.05 -10.67
C GLY A 61 20.30 5.27 -10.66
N LYS A 62 20.87 5.41 -9.46
CA LYS A 62 22.28 5.80 -9.29
C LYS A 62 23.18 4.65 -8.83
N THR A 63 22.62 3.57 -8.33
CA THR A 63 23.38 2.49 -7.68
C THR A 63 22.80 1.12 -7.97
N GLY A 64 23.65 0.11 -7.91
CA GLY A 64 23.25 -1.29 -7.96
C GLY A 64 22.50 -1.68 -9.24
N LEU A 65 21.48 -2.51 -9.07
CA LEU A 65 20.60 -3.01 -10.15
C LEU A 65 19.78 -1.90 -10.83
N LEU A 66 19.62 -0.77 -10.16
CA LEU A 66 18.85 0.36 -10.69
C LEU A 66 19.69 1.36 -11.49
N LEU A 67 21.02 1.14 -11.62
CA LEU A 67 21.89 2.09 -12.30
C LEU A 67 21.39 2.37 -13.74
N GLY A 68 21.10 3.65 -14.02
CA GLY A 68 20.60 4.09 -15.32
C GLY A 68 19.14 3.72 -15.61
N GLN A 69 18.44 3.07 -14.68
CA GLN A 69 17.03 2.75 -14.85
C GLN A 69 16.17 4.00 -14.64
N PRO A 70 15.16 4.22 -15.49
CA PRO A 70 14.23 5.34 -15.33
C PRO A 70 13.27 5.06 -14.17
N LEU A 71 13.20 6.01 -13.23
CA LEU A 71 12.40 5.91 -12.01
C LEU A 71 11.43 7.08 -11.88
N LEU A 72 10.29 6.83 -11.26
CA LEU A 72 9.36 7.87 -10.79
C LEU A 72 9.20 7.71 -9.28
N ARG A 73 9.48 8.76 -8.54
CA ARG A 73 9.18 8.86 -7.10
C ARG A 73 7.84 9.56 -6.95
N LEU A 74 6.85 8.82 -6.51
CA LEU A 74 5.48 9.29 -6.28
C LEU A 74 5.24 9.42 -4.77
N HIS A 75 4.72 10.57 -4.35
CA HIS A 75 4.30 10.81 -2.98
C HIS A 75 2.83 11.24 -2.97
N VAL A 76 2.01 10.58 -2.18
CA VAL A 76 0.57 10.80 -2.11
C VAL A 76 0.13 10.96 -0.66
N ARG A 77 -0.67 12.00 -0.39
CA ARG A 77 -1.26 12.25 0.93
C ARG A 77 -2.75 12.47 0.82
N ALA A 78 -3.51 11.80 1.67
CA ALA A 78 -4.96 11.91 1.74
C ALA A 78 -5.48 11.49 3.12
N ASN A 79 -6.75 11.83 3.39
CA ASN A 79 -7.45 11.38 4.59
C ASN A 79 -8.82 10.77 4.19
N PRO A 80 -8.84 9.63 3.47
CA PRO A 80 -10.10 8.99 3.11
C PRO A 80 -10.88 8.57 4.35
N VAL A 81 -12.20 8.71 4.30
CA VAL A 81 -13.08 8.17 5.33
C VAL A 81 -13.31 6.69 5.02
N VAL A 82 -12.99 5.85 5.98
CA VAL A 82 -13.14 4.39 5.89
C VAL A 82 -14.02 3.87 7.01
N MET A 83 -14.59 2.68 6.85
CA MET A 83 -15.41 2.03 7.87
C MET A 83 -14.54 1.17 8.78
N CYS A 84 -14.55 1.43 10.08
CA CYS A 84 -13.86 0.58 11.04
C CYS A 84 -14.47 -0.82 11.08
N GLN A 85 -13.70 -1.85 10.75
CA GLN A 85 -14.16 -3.24 10.69
C GLN A 85 -14.44 -3.86 12.08
N ARG A 86 -14.10 -3.16 13.17
CA ARG A 86 -14.35 -3.62 14.55
C ARG A 86 -15.62 -3.05 15.16
N CYS A 87 -15.94 -1.77 14.91
CA CYS A 87 -17.06 -1.09 15.56
C CYS A 87 -18.09 -0.49 14.59
N ASN A 88 -17.86 -0.62 13.28
CA ASN A 88 -18.71 -0.08 12.21
C ASN A 88 -18.95 1.46 12.30
N VAL A 89 -18.01 2.18 12.87
CA VAL A 89 -18.03 3.65 12.89
C VAL A 89 -17.05 4.16 11.83
N PRO A 90 -17.47 5.11 10.95
CA PRO A 90 -16.57 5.69 9.97
C PRO A 90 -15.52 6.57 10.65
N PHE A 91 -14.32 6.64 10.07
CA PHE A 91 -13.24 7.51 10.53
C PHE A 91 -12.31 7.90 9.38
N ALA A 92 -11.65 9.03 9.51
CA ALA A 92 -10.61 9.45 8.57
C ALA A 92 -9.34 8.64 8.80
N TYR A 93 -8.86 7.97 7.75
CA TYR A 93 -7.61 7.19 7.78
C TYR A 93 -6.50 8.02 7.12
N PRO A 94 -5.44 8.39 7.85
CA PRO A 94 -4.35 9.18 7.27
C PRO A 94 -3.50 8.31 6.35
N VAL A 95 -3.38 8.71 5.10
CA VAL A 95 -2.45 8.15 4.12
C VAL A 95 -1.34 9.16 3.88
N ASP A 96 -0.10 8.73 4.02
CA ASP A 96 1.12 9.45 3.66
C ASP A 96 2.09 8.42 3.09
N SER A 97 2.02 8.23 1.78
CA SER A 97 2.76 7.17 1.08
C SER A 97 3.74 7.74 0.08
N GLU A 98 4.94 7.19 0.10
CA GLU A 98 5.99 7.48 -0.89
C GLU A 98 6.46 6.17 -1.51
N VAL A 99 6.30 6.05 -2.82
CA VAL A 99 6.69 4.88 -3.60
C VAL A 99 7.65 5.27 -4.71
N VAL A 100 8.62 4.40 -5.00
CA VAL A 100 9.50 4.52 -6.16
C VAL A 100 9.08 3.46 -7.18
N LEU A 101 8.73 3.91 -8.38
CA LEU A 101 8.30 3.09 -9.49
C LEU A 101 9.43 2.98 -10.52
N GLN A 102 9.80 1.77 -10.90
CA GLN A 102 10.74 1.52 -12.00
C GLN A 102 9.96 1.42 -13.29
N LEU A 103 10.29 2.24 -14.28
CA LEU A 103 9.65 2.22 -15.58
C LEU A 103 10.24 1.12 -16.46
N VAL A 104 9.42 0.17 -16.88
CA VAL A 104 9.77 -0.86 -17.87
C VAL A 104 9.06 -0.59 -19.18
N LYS A 105 9.55 -1.20 -20.29
CA LYS A 105 9.04 -0.93 -21.63
C LYS A 105 7.87 -1.83 -22.01
N SER A 106 7.82 -3.03 -21.49
CA SER A 106 6.82 -4.04 -21.81
C SER A 106 6.34 -4.79 -20.57
N GLU A 107 5.22 -5.47 -20.71
CA GLU A 107 4.70 -6.35 -19.64
C GLU A 107 5.64 -7.53 -19.39
N ASP A 108 6.37 -8.01 -20.39
CA ASP A 108 7.32 -9.10 -20.24
C ASP A 108 8.45 -8.74 -19.26
N ASP A 109 8.81 -7.45 -19.18
CA ASP A 109 9.85 -6.94 -18.26
C ASP A 109 9.37 -6.87 -16.79
N LEU A 110 8.07 -7.05 -16.51
CA LEU A 110 7.53 -7.08 -15.15
C LEU A 110 7.90 -8.37 -14.42
N ASP A 111 7.92 -9.50 -15.14
CA ASP A 111 8.06 -10.85 -14.57
C ASP A 111 9.52 -11.28 -14.37
N ASP A 112 10.50 -10.48 -14.79
CA ASP A 112 11.93 -10.85 -14.75
C ASP A 112 12.51 -11.04 -13.32
N ASP A 113 11.71 -10.74 -12.26
CA ASP A 113 12.16 -10.92 -10.87
C ASP A 113 12.10 -12.38 -10.37
N HIS A 114 11.47 -13.29 -11.12
CA HIS A 114 11.33 -14.69 -10.72
C HIS A 114 12.57 -15.56 -10.98
N SER A 115 13.57 -15.04 -11.68
CA SER A 115 14.78 -15.81 -12.00
C SER A 115 15.76 -16.05 -10.83
N PHE A 116 15.51 -15.46 -9.68
CA PHE A 116 16.34 -15.65 -8.48
C PHE A 116 15.76 -16.63 -7.44
N ALA A 117 14.55 -17.15 -7.66
CA ALA A 117 13.87 -18.01 -6.68
C ALA A 117 13.96 -19.52 -7.01
N ASP A 118 14.48 -19.91 -8.18
CA ASP A 118 14.56 -21.32 -8.60
C ASP A 118 16.01 -21.74 -8.86
N HIS A 119 16.81 -21.81 -7.79
CA HIS A 119 18.01 -22.62 -7.78
C HIS A 119 18.03 -23.50 -6.53
N GLY A 120 17.52 -24.75 -6.76
CA GLY A 120 18.18 -25.96 -6.32
C GLY A 120 18.19 -26.21 -4.82
N ASP A 121 17.26 -27.05 -4.39
CA ASP A 121 17.54 -28.06 -3.40
C ASP A 121 18.73 -28.89 -3.93
N ASP A 122 19.95 -28.58 -3.51
CA ASP A 122 21.03 -29.53 -3.44
C ASP A 122 21.91 -29.18 -2.24
N ASP A 123 22.01 -30.17 -1.38
CA ASP A 123 22.72 -30.26 -0.12
C ASP A 123 24.21 -29.86 -0.21
N ASP A 124 24.70 -29.46 1.00
CA ASP A 124 26.10 -29.43 1.39
C ASP A 124 26.99 -28.28 0.84
N ASP A 125 27.21 -27.24 1.63
CA ASP A 125 28.51 -26.94 2.20
C ASP A 125 28.52 -25.68 3.08
N GLU A 126 29.29 -25.77 4.15
CA GLU A 126 29.50 -24.72 5.14
C GLU A 126 30.25 -23.52 4.54
N GLY A 127 29.70 -22.31 4.71
CA GLY A 127 30.48 -21.09 4.71
C GLY A 127 30.36 -20.18 3.51
N ASP A 128 29.27 -19.42 3.40
CA ASP A 128 29.30 -18.16 2.68
C ASP A 128 28.57 -17.08 3.48
N GLU A 129 29.32 -16.02 3.78
CA GLU A 129 28.79 -14.82 4.43
C GLU A 129 27.72 -14.21 3.53
N GLY A 130 26.47 -14.41 3.91
CA GLY A 130 25.27 -14.09 3.18
C GLY A 130 25.30 -12.70 2.53
N VAL A 131 25.26 -12.66 1.23
CA VAL A 131 24.74 -11.53 0.48
C VAL A 131 23.24 -11.49 0.76
N GLY A 132 22.89 -10.59 1.69
CA GLY A 132 21.66 -10.59 2.43
C GLY A 132 20.40 -10.66 1.58
N ARG A 133 19.50 -11.52 1.98
CA ARG A 133 18.06 -11.53 1.64
C ARG A 133 17.37 -10.17 1.84
N ASP A 134 18.02 -9.23 2.54
CA ASP A 134 17.56 -7.86 2.73
C ASP A 134 17.62 -6.99 1.47
N SER A 135 18.40 -7.40 0.44
CA SER A 135 18.57 -6.59 -0.77
C SER A 135 17.37 -6.68 -1.73
N VAL A 136 16.60 -7.75 -1.67
CA VAL A 136 15.43 -7.96 -2.56
C VAL A 136 14.19 -7.24 -2.04
N ALA A 137 14.09 -7.02 -0.73
CA ALA A 137 12.93 -6.39 -0.09
C ALA A 137 12.76 -4.89 -0.40
N HIS A 138 13.72 -4.26 -1.08
CA HIS A 138 13.71 -2.81 -1.37
C HIS A 138 13.82 -2.47 -2.85
N LEU A 139 13.56 -3.42 -3.74
CA LEU A 139 13.48 -3.11 -5.17
C LEU A 139 12.21 -2.32 -5.45
N PRO A 140 12.29 -1.26 -6.28
CA PRO A 140 11.10 -0.51 -6.70
C PRO A 140 10.09 -1.40 -7.41
N GLU A 141 8.82 -1.10 -7.24
CA GLU A 141 7.76 -1.71 -8.03
C GLU A 141 7.95 -1.38 -9.51
N LYS A 142 7.86 -2.38 -10.38
CA LYS A 142 7.94 -2.19 -11.82
C LYS A 142 6.58 -1.81 -12.39
N VAL A 143 6.57 -0.79 -13.25
CA VAL A 143 5.37 -0.35 -13.98
C VAL A 143 5.70 -0.14 -15.46
N VAL A 144 4.76 -0.47 -16.33
CA VAL A 144 4.94 -0.23 -17.76
C VAL A 144 4.84 1.25 -18.07
N GLY A 145 5.98 1.84 -18.46
CA GLY A 145 6.04 3.23 -18.89
C GLY A 145 5.52 3.43 -20.30
N SER A 146 4.95 4.60 -20.58
CA SER A 146 4.49 4.96 -21.92
C SER A 146 4.62 6.46 -22.20
N HIS A 147 4.48 6.85 -23.47
CA HIS A 147 4.38 8.28 -23.85
C HIS A 147 3.08 8.94 -23.39
N HIS A 148 2.10 8.13 -22.99
CA HIS A 148 0.78 8.57 -22.49
C HIS A 148 0.51 7.95 -21.12
N PHE A 149 1.53 7.89 -20.27
CA PHE A 149 1.43 7.32 -18.94
C PHE A 149 0.39 8.06 -18.10
N ASP A 150 -0.57 7.30 -17.56
CA ASP A 150 -1.67 7.83 -16.77
C ASP A 150 -1.26 7.95 -15.30
N LEU A 151 -0.76 9.13 -14.95
CA LEU A 151 -0.33 9.41 -13.58
C LEU A 151 -1.52 9.40 -12.60
N LEU A 152 -2.74 9.71 -13.05
CA LEU A 152 -3.91 9.66 -12.19
C LEU A 152 -4.23 8.23 -11.76
N ALA A 153 -4.19 7.30 -12.70
CA ALA A 153 -4.37 5.88 -12.40
C ALA A 153 -3.35 5.40 -11.35
N GLN A 154 -2.09 5.85 -11.47
CA GLN A 154 -1.04 5.48 -10.52
C GLN A 154 -1.27 6.08 -9.12
N ILE A 155 -1.80 7.31 -9.04
CA ILE A 155 -2.20 7.92 -7.75
C ILE A 155 -3.36 7.15 -7.12
N GLU A 156 -4.34 6.72 -7.92
CA GLU A 156 -5.45 5.89 -7.43
C GLU A 156 -4.94 4.54 -6.91
N ASP A 157 -4.05 3.87 -7.65
CA ASP A 157 -3.47 2.59 -7.26
C ASP A 157 -2.72 2.72 -5.93
N GLU A 158 -1.88 3.74 -5.78
CA GLU A 158 -1.14 3.98 -4.54
C GLU A 158 -2.05 4.23 -3.35
N LEU A 159 -3.14 4.99 -3.53
CA LEU A 159 -4.12 5.20 -2.47
C LEU A 159 -4.86 3.93 -2.09
N ILE A 160 -5.25 3.11 -3.06
CA ILE A 160 -5.95 1.84 -2.82
C ILE A 160 -5.04 0.89 -2.02
N LEU A 161 -3.77 0.79 -2.40
CA LEU A 161 -2.78 -0.06 -1.73
C LEU A 161 -2.43 0.44 -0.32
N SER A 162 -2.48 1.76 -0.10
CA SER A 162 -2.18 2.37 1.20
C SER A 162 -3.33 2.24 2.21
N ILE A 163 -4.56 2.00 1.75
CA ILE A 163 -5.70 1.76 2.64
C ILE A 163 -5.67 0.29 3.07
N PRO A 164 -5.57 -0.04 4.37
CA PRO A 164 -5.54 -1.43 4.81
C PRO A 164 -6.86 -2.14 4.48
N TYR A 165 -6.77 -3.41 4.09
CA TYR A 165 -7.96 -4.25 3.82
C TYR A 165 -8.91 -4.34 5.02
N VAL A 166 -8.39 -4.25 6.25
CA VAL A 166 -9.18 -4.28 7.49
C VAL A 166 -8.88 -3.01 8.31
N PRO A 167 -9.41 -1.84 7.91
CA PRO A 167 -9.17 -0.60 8.65
C PRO A 167 -9.81 -0.64 10.04
N LYS A 168 -9.10 -0.14 11.05
CA LYS A 168 -9.56 -0.10 12.44
C LYS A 168 -9.09 1.17 13.10
N HIS A 169 -9.93 1.74 14.01
CA HIS A 169 -9.43 2.75 14.93
C HIS A 169 -8.35 2.16 15.84
N ASP A 170 -7.39 2.93 16.25
CA ASP A 170 -6.47 2.55 17.34
C ASP A 170 -7.27 2.24 18.61
N VAL A 171 -8.16 3.15 18.97
CA VAL A 171 -9.12 2.97 20.07
C VAL A 171 -10.53 3.21 19.55
N CYS A 172 -11.39 2.17 19.55
CA CYS A 172 -12.77 2.32 19.13
C CYS A 172 -13.58 3.16 20.08
N PRO A 173 -14.51 4.02 19.59
CA PRO A 173 -15.50 4.69 20.41
C PRO A 173 -16.27 3.66 21.25
N GLY A 174 -16.36 3.86 22.57
CA GLY A 174 -17.05 2.94 23.48
C GLY A 174 -16.21 1.75 23.99
N ALA A 175 -14.98 1.55 23.53
CA ALA A 175 -14.11 0.48 24.05
C ALA A 175 -13.78 0.67 25.54
N GLN A 176 -13.71 1.91 26.01
CA GLN A 176 -13.43 2.22 27.41
C GLN A 176 -14.63 1.91 28.34
N ALA A 177 -15.87 1.91 27.83
CA ALA A 177 -17.06 1.59 28.63
C ALA A 177 -17.17 0.08 28.94
N LYS A 178 -16.61 -0.78 28.10
CA LYS A 178 -16.61 -2.24 28.32
C LYS A 178 -15.47 -2.73 29.21
N ALA A 179 -14.42 -1.94 29.37
CA ALA A 179 -13.28 -2.31 30.23
C ALA A 179 -13.57 -2.05 31.73
N SER A 180 -14.62 -1.29 32.08
CA SER A 180 -15.00 -1.01 33.47
C SER A 180 -16.04 -1.96 34.05
N GLU A 181 -16.72 -2.77 33.20
CA GLU A 181 -17.52 -3.89 33.65
C GLU A 181 -16.65 -5.15 33.62
N ALA A 182 -15.84 -5.32 34.67
CA ALA A 182 -15.28 -6.64 34.95
C ALA A 182 -16.47 -7.59 35.18
N PRO A 183 -16.58 -8.70 34.42
CA PRO A 183 -17.62 -9.67 34.73
C PRO A 183 -17.35 -10.20 36.14
N GLU A 184 -18.34 -10.11 37.03
CA GLU A 184 -18.33 -10.94 38.25
C GLU A 184 -18.07 -12.36 37.80
N GLU A 185 -16.99 -12.97 38.31
CA GLU A 185 -16.63 -14.35 37.97
C GLU A 185 -17.75 -15.28 38.43
N GLU A 186 -18.69 -15.57 37.53
CA GLU A 186 -19.55 -16.73 37.72
C GLU A 186 -18.65 -17.99 37.66
N PRO A 187 -18.85 -18.97 38.60
CA PRO A 187 -18.03 -20.16 38.65
C PRO A 187 -18.08 -20.89 37.32
N ALA A 188 -16.95 -20.98 36.66
CA ALA A 188 -16.80 -21.57 35.31
C ALA A 188 -17.25 -23.02 35.32
N VAL A 189 -18.45 -23.29 34.87
CA VAL A 189 -18.88 -24.63 34.46
C VAL A 189 -18.01 -25.03 33.29
N LYS A 190 -17.03 -25.89 33.51
CA LYS A 190 -16.17 -26.46 32.47
C LYS A 190 -17.01 -27.27 31.49
N ARG A 191 -17.53 -26.61 30.46
CA ARG A 191 -18.12 -27.29 29.33
C ARG A 191 -17.00 -27.99 28.54
N PRO A 192 -17.09 -29.25 28.21
CA PRO A 192 -16.08 -29.92 27.39
C PRO A 192 -15.95 -29.19 26.06
N SER A 193 -14.72 -28.97 25.63
CA SER A 193 -14.44 -28.30 24.36
C SER A 193 -15.12 -29.06 23.22
N PRO A 194 -15.85 -28.40 22.30
CA PRO A 194 -16.43 -29.05 21.11
C PRO A 194 -15.35 -29.72 20.24
N PHE A 195 -14.08 -29.41 20.44
CA PHE A 195 -12.95 -30.02 19.74
C PHE A 195 -12.36 -31.23 20.47
N ALA A 196 -12.86 -31.62 21.65
CA ALA A 196 -12.39 -32.81 22.39
C ALA A 196 -12.53 -34.10 21.56
N VAL A 197 -13.45 -34.12 20.61
CA VAL A 197 -13.63 -35.24 19.67
C VAL A 197 -12.42 -35.44 18.76
N LEU A 198 -11.68 -34.36 18.42
CA LEU A 198 -10.49 -34.43 17.56
C LEU A 198 -9.30 -35.13 18.24
N GLU A 199 -9.26 -35.15 19.57
CA GLU A 199 -8.23 -35.85 20.32
C GLU A 199 -8.30 -37.38 20.12
N GLN A 200 -9.50 -37.91 19.86
CA GLN A 200 -9.72 -39.35 19.58
C GLN A 200 -9.20 -39.74 18.18
N LEU A 201 -9.06 -38.81 17.25
CA LEU A 201 -8.53 -39.07 15.90
C LEU A 201 -7.01 -39.17 15.88
N LYS A 202 -6.32 -38.61 16.88
CA LYS A 202 -4.85 -38.62 16.97
C LYS A 202 -4.25 -39.94 17.43
N HIS A 203 -5.06 -40.88 17.93
CA HIS A 203 -4.63 -42.17 18.48
C HIS A 203 -5.09 -43.40 17.64
N LYS A 204 -5.40 -43.16 16.34
CA LYS A 204 -5.77 -44.26 15.44
C LYS A 204 -4.66 -44.47 14.40
N ASP A 205 -3.56 -45.07 14.88
CA ASP A 205 -2.53 -45.79 14.11
C ASP A 205 -2.38 -47.18 14.71
#